data_16c78d68ea4504f363cee9d866ba7552
#
_entry.id   16c78d68ea4504f363cee9d866ba7552
#
_cell.length_a   1.000
_cell.length_b   1.000
_cell.length_c   1.000
_cell.angle_alpha   90.00
_cell.angle_beta   90.00
_cell.angle_gamma   90.00
#
_symmetry.space_group_name_H-M   'P 1'
#
loop_
_entity.id
_entity.type
_entity.pdbx_description
1 polymer ?
#
loop_
_entity_poly.entity_id
_entity_poly.type
_entity_poly.pdbx_seq_one_letter_code
_entity_poly.pdbx_strand_id
1 'polypeptide(L)'
;TPVCQQYQLHSSPAAYTPDCSETSLASLNKAREAHQADLIIGVGGGKALDAAKLLAHQNQLPVVTIPTSAATCAAWTALSNIYTEAGAFQYDVGLTRCPDLLILDYDLIQTAPKRTLVAGIGDAIAKWYEASVSSGNATATLTIAAVQQARILRDILLQKSATALENPGSEDWREVVDASVLLAGVIGGLGGAQCRTVAAHAVHNGLTHLPAAHDTLHGEKVAYGILVQLRLEEMVQGNQLATTARGQLLQFYKTIGLPKNLNDLGVGNITLAELQQAATVACNPQSDIHHLPFPVTVEQLMAAMVSTTVDTVKEQAMVDS
;
A
#
# COMPACT_ATOMS: atom_id res chain seq x y z
N THR A 1 -18.44 -0.20 26.72
CA THR A 1 -19.71 -0.57 26.02
C THR A 1 -20.52 -1.56 26.86
N PRO A 2 -21.86 -1.68 26.70
CA PRO A 2 -22.67 -2.68 27.42
C PRO A 2 -22.11 -4.11 27.26
N VAL A 3 -21.61 -4.46 26.09
CA VAL A 3 -20.99 -5.77 25.81
C VAL A 3 -19.73 -5.97 26.66
N CYS A 4 -18.82 -4.99 26.74
CA CYS A 4 -17.62 -5.10 27.58
C CYS A 4 -18.00 -5.32 29.05
N GLN A 5 -19.02 -4.62 29.55
CA GLN A 5 -19.52 -4.77 30.93
C GLN A 5 -20.10 -6.17 31.18
N GLN A 6 -20.84 -6.72 30.22
CA GLN A 6 -21.38 -8.07 30.28
C GLN A 6 -20.29 -9.13 30.46
N TYR A 7 -19.15 -8.95 29.83
CA TYR A 7 -17.99 -9.87 29.92
C TYR A 7 -16.92 -9.41 30.90
N GLN A 8 -17.21 -8.44 31.77
CA GLN A 8 -16.30 -7.89 32.77
C GLN A 8 -14.99 -7.34 32.17
N LEU A 9 -15.07 -6.83 30.94
CA LEU A 9 -13.93 -6.20 30.26
C LEU A 9 -13.91 -4.71 30.59
N HIS A 10 -12.78 -4.22 31.06
CA HIS A 10 -12.54 -2.80 31.29
C HIS A 10 -11.93 -2.20 30.00
N SER A 11 -12.70 -1.37 29.30
CA SER A 11 -12.23 -0.72 28.08
C SER A 11 -12.15 0.79 28.24
N SER A 12 -11.06 1.38 27.73
CA SER A 12 -10.86 2.82 27.65
C SER A 12 -10.53 3.21 26.21
N PRO A 13 -11.28 4.12 25.57
CA PRO A 13 -10.93 4.62 24.27
C PRO A 13 -9.72 5.54 24.36
N ALA A 14 -8.79 5.42 23.40
CA ALA A 14 -7.68 6.34 23.20
C ALA A 14 -7.77 6.92 21.80
N ALA A 15 -7.69 8.24 21.68
CA ALA A 15 -7.72 8.92 20.39
C ALA A 15 -6.36 8.84 19.70
N TYR A 16 -6.38 8.51 18.43
CA TYR A 16 -5.26 8.56 17.52
C TYR A 16 -5.38 9.81 16.65
N THR A 17 -4.42 10.72 16.71
CA THR A 17 -4.39 11.95 15.91
C THR A 17 -3.01 12.61 15.96
N PRO A 18 -2.57 13.33 14.90
CA PRO A 18 -3.25 13.46 13.61
C PRO A 18 -2.90 12.32 12.66
N ASP A 19 -1.78 11.61 12.91
CA ASP A 19 -1.24 10.55 12.06
C ASP A 19 -0.58 9.43 12.90
N CYS A 20 -0.15 8.33 12.29
CA CYS A 20 0.73 7.34 12.92
C CYS A 20 2.13 7.93 13.07
N SER A 21 2.31 8.82 14.03
CA SER A 21 3.53 9.55 14.33
C SER A 21 4.09 9.18 15.69
N GLU A 22 5.36 9.50 15.93
CA GLU A 22 6.02 9.32 17.24
C GLU A 22 5.26 10.03 18.36
N THR A 23 4.76 11.24 18.10
CA THR A 23 3.98 12.02 19.07
C THR A 23 2.65 11.31 19.40
N SER A 24 1.95 10.80 18.38
CA SER A 24 0.71 10.04 18.58
C SER A 24 0.95 8.76 19.37
N LEU A 25 2.01 8.02 19.05
CA LEU A 25 2.41 6.81 19.78
C LEU A 25 2.77 7.09 21.24
N ALA A 26 3.49 8.16 21.51
CA ALA A 26 3.82 8.57 22.88
C ALA A 26 2.54 8.90 23.69
N SER A 27 1.56 9.56 23.06
CA SER A 27 0.27 9.86 23.69
C SER A 27 -0.55 8.59 23.95
N LEU A 28 -0.61 7.68 22.97
CA LEU A 28 -1.29 6.40 23.11
C LEU A 28 -0.65 5.53 24.20
N ASN A 29 0.69 5.54 24.32
CA ASN A 29 1.39 4.80 25.36
C ASN A 29 1.06 5.32 26.76
N LYS A 30 0.97 6.64 26.95
CA LYS A 30 0.52 7.23 28.22
C LYS A 30 -0.90 6.80 28.59
N ALA A 31 -1.82 6.78 27.60
CA ALA A 31 -3.18 6.31 27.82
C ALA A 31 -3.22 4.82 28.18
N ARG A 32 -2.41 3.98 27.48
CA ARG A 32 -2.25 2.56 27.78
C ARG A 32 -1.75 2.34 29.23
N GLU A 33 -0.73 3.10 29.68
CA GLU A 33 -0.17 3.02 31.03
C GLU A 33 -1.21 3.42 32.08
N ALA A 34 -1.89 4.53 31.87
CA ALA A 34 -2.92 5.02 32.80
C ALA A 34 -4.07 4.03 32.95
N HIS A 35 -4.43 3.31 31.89
CA HIS A 35 -5.46 2.28 31.90
C HIS A 35 -4.94 0.90 32.36
N GLN A 36 -3.63 0.71 32.45
CA GLN A 36 -2.98 -0.59 32.68
C GLN A 36 -3.47 -1.66 31.70
N ALA A 37 -3.57 -1.28 30.40
CA ALA A 37 -4.10 -2.16 29.38
C ALA A 37 -3.20 -3.38 29.15
N ASP A 38 -3.82 -4.56 29.06
CA ASP A 38 -3.20 -5.85 28.77
C ASP A 38 -3.51 -6.35 27.34
N LEU A 39 -4.33 -5.62 26.59
CA LEU A 39 -4.69 -5.85 25.21
C LEU A 39 -4.87 -4.52 24.48
N ILE A 40 -4.41 -4.43 23.24
CA ILE A 40 -4.66 -3.31 22.35
C ILE A 40 -5.70 -3.72 21.29
N ILE A 41 -6.71 -2.89 21.09
CA ILE A 41 -7.72 -3.08 20.02
C ILE A 41 -7.61 -1.88 19.08
N GLY A 42 -7.13 -2.10 17.87
CA GLY A 42 -7.08 -1.10 16.80
C GLY A 42 -8.36 -1.15 15.97
N VAL A 43 -9.09 -0.04 15.91
CA VAL A 43 -10.30 0.11 15.07
C VAL A 43 -10.11 1.30 14.15
N GLY A 44 -10.13 1.09 12.84
CA GLY A 44 -9.98 2.21 11.90
C GLY A 44 -9.38 1.84 10.56
N GLY A 45 -8.90 2.84 9.84
CA GLY A 45 -8.13 2.69 8.61
C GLY A 45 -6.66 2.33 8.88
N GLY A 46 -5.87 2.15 7.80
CA GLY A 46 -4.50 1.64 7.87
C GLY A 46 -3.61 2.31 8.91
N LYS A 47 -3.56 3.63 8.96
CA LYS A 47 -2.72 4.38 9.91
C LYS A 47 -3.11 4.17 11.39
N ALA A 48 -4.40 4.06 11.68
CA ALA A 48 -4.87 3.75 13.03
C ALA A 48 -4.50 2.31 13.45
N LEU A 49 -4.56 1.38 12.50
CA LEU A 49 -4.17 -0.01 12.71
C LEU A 49 -2.65 -0.14 12.87
N ASP A 50 -1.86 0.62 12.11
CA ASP A 50 -0.41 0.68 12.26
C ASP A 50 -0.02 1.22 13.64
N ALA A 51 -0.65 2.29 14.11
CA ALA A 51 -0.43 2.83 15.45
C ALA A 51 -0.76 1.80 16.56
N ALA A 52 -1.89 1.09 16.43
CA ALA A 52 -2.28 0.06 17.40
C ALA A 52 -1.30 -1.13 17.42
N LYS A 53 -0.89 -1.63 16.24
CA LYS A 53 0.07 -2.72 16.12
C LYS A 53 1.44 -2.34 16.72
N LEU A 54 1.93 -1.15 16.39
CA LEU A 54 3.22 -0.69 16.88
C LEU A 54 3.20 -0.44 18.39
N LEU A 55 2.14 0.17 18.93
CA LEU A 55 1.94 0.32 20.37
C LEU A 55 1.97 -1.04 21.10
N ALA A 56 1.24 -2.02 20.57
CA ALA A 56 1.22 -3.37 21.14
C ALA A 56 2.60 -4.04 21.05
N HIS A 57 3.30 -3.91 19.92
CA HIS A 57 4.63 -4.47 19.73
C HIS A 57 5.65 -3.88 20.72
N GLN A 58 5.68 -2.56 20.88
CA GLN A 58 6.57 -1.86 21.80
C GLN A 58 6.36 -2.27 23.27
N ASN A 59 5.15 -2.67 23.62
CA ASN A 59 4.77 -3.06 24.97
C ASN A 59 4.59 -4.58 25.16
N GLN A 60 4.89 -5.39 24.13
CA GLN A 60 4.76 -6.85 24.16
C GLN A 60 3.34 -7.33 24.52
N LEU A 61 2.32 -6.57 24.07
CA LEU A 61 0.92 -6.87 24.31
C LEU A 61 0.30 -7.57 23.09
N PRO A 62 -0.77 -8.34 23.28
CA PRO A 62 -1.58 -8.83 22.18
C PRO A 62 -2.32 -7.67 21.50
N VAL A 63 -2.62 -7.84 20.20
CA VAL A 63 -3.35 -6.86 19.41
C VAL A 63 -4.46 -7.48 18.59
N VAL A 64 -5.63 -6.86 18.67
CA VAL A 64 -6.77 -7.15 17.78
C VAL A 64 -6.93 -6.00 16.80
N THR A 65 -7.11 -6.31 15.53
CA THR A 65 -7.35 -5.32 14.49
C THR A 65 -8.76 -5.45 13.92
N ILE A 66 -9.44 -4.31 13.75
CA ILE A 66 -10.79 -4.20 13.18
C ILE A 66 -10.74 -3.11 12.11
N PRO A 67 -10.50 -3.46 10.83
CA PRO A 67 -10.46 -2.48 9.77
C PRO A 67 -11.87 -1.94 9.50
N THR A 68 -11.98 -0.62 9.35
CA THR A 68 -13.23 0.06 8.96
C THR A 68 -13.33 0.29 7.45
N SER A 69 -12.30 -0.11 6.70
CA SER A 69 -12.25 -0.09 5.23
C SER A 69 -11.21 -1.09 4.72
N ALA A 70 -11.34 -1.51 3.48
CA ALA A 70 -10.37 -2.37 2.82
C ALA A 70 -9.35 -1.57 1.98
N ALA A 71 -8.91 -0.40 2.47
CA ALA A 71 -8.02 0.50 1.74
C ALA A 71 -6.57 0.02 1.67
N THR A 72 -6.15 -0.88 2.55
CA THR A 72 -4.80 -1.46 2.62
C THR A 72 -4.84 -2.81 3.34
N CYS A 73 -3.75 -3.56 3.27
CA CYS A 73 -3.56 -4.80 4.04
C CYS A 73 -3.05 -4.56 5.48
N ALA A 74 -3.01 -3.32 5.98
CA ALA A 74 -2.46 -2.97 7.29
C ALA A 74 -3.09 -3.73 8.46
N ALA A 75 -4.36 -4.16 8.31
CA ALA A 75 -5.05 -4.94 9.33
C ALA A 75 -4.41 -6.31 9.61
N TRP A 76 -3.65 -6.87 8.67
CA TRP A 76 -3.09 -8.22 8.78
C TRP A 76 -1.59 -8.28 8.45
N THR A 77 -0.87 -7.17 8.52
CA THR A 77 0.58 -7.14 8.26
C THR A 77 1.41 -7.13 9.52
N ALA A 78 2.58 -7.79 9.49
CA ALA A 78 3.63 -7.66 10.50
C ALA A 78 4.52 -6.44 10.19
N LEU A 79 3.90 -5.29 9.98
CA LEU A 79 4.55 -4.03 9.63
C LEU A 79 3.72 -2.86 10.14
N SER A 80 4.36 -1.77 10.50
CA SER A 80 3.72 -0.47 10.75
C SER A 80 4.53 0.65 10.14
N ASN A 81 3.84 1.59 9.47
CA ASN A 81 4.46 2.77 8.87
C ASN A 81 4.37 3.96 9.82
N ILE A 82 5.46 4.72 9.92
CA ILE A 82 5.55 5.96 10.69
C ILE A 82 5.58 7.15 9.73
N TYR A 83 4.81 8.16 10.10
CA TYR A 83 4.66 9.40 9.37
C TYR A 83 5.01 10.60 10.23
N THR A 84 5.33 11.72 9.61
CA THR A 84 5.36 13.02 10.30
C THR A 84 3.94 13.42 10.70
N GLU A 85 3.81 14.41 11.58
CA GLU A 85 2.50 15.01 11.90
C GLU A 85 1.82 15.67 10.68
N ALA A 86 2.60 16.02 9.66
CA ALA A 86 2.11 16.52 8.38
C ALA A 86 1.77 15.42 7.36
N GLY A 87 1.87 14.13 7.74
CA GLY A 87 1.49 13.00 6.89
C GLY A 87 2.54 12.52 5.90
N ALA A 88 3.77 13.05 5.94
CA ALA A 88 4.88 12.55 5.12
C ALA A 88 5.45 11.25 5.71
N PHE A 89 5.70 10.26 4.85
CA PHE A 89 6.33 8.99 5.25
C PHE A 89 7.75 9.25 5.82
N GLN A 90 8.08 8.61 6.92
CA GLN A 90 9.41 8.66 7.54
C GLN A 90 10.14 7.33 7.43
N TYR A 91 9.58 6.27 7.98
CA TYR A 91 10.15 4.93 7.97
C TYR A 91 9.09 3.89 8.31
N ASP A 92 9.41 2.62 8.08
CA ASP A 92 8.60 1.50 8.52
C ASP A 92 9.27 0.71 9.65
N VAL A 93 8.46 0.01 10.42
CA VAL A 93 8.88 -0.88 11.50
C VAL A 93 8.40 -2.28 11.23
N GLY A 94 9.33 -3.21 10.99
CA GLY A 94 9.03 -4.63 10.92
C GLY A 94 8.62 -5.17 12.30
N LEU A 95 7.44 -5.75 12.39
CA LEU A 95 6.94 -6.37 13.61
C LEU A 95 7.32 -7.85 13.66
N THR A 96 7.45 -8.41 14.86
CA THR A 96 7.84 -9.82 15.05
C THR A 96 6.74 -10.80 14.65
N ARG A 97 5.48 -10.35 14.60
CA ARG A 97 4.29 -11.16 14.25
C ARG A 97 3.18 -10.29 13.68
N CYS A 98 2.27 -10.92 12.93
CA CYS A 98 0.99 -10.33 12.58
C CYS A 98 0.11 -10.11 13.83
N PRO A 99 -1.00 -9.37 13.74
CA PRO A 99 -1.98 -9.26 14.82
C PRO A 99 -2.42 -10.62 15.34
N ASP A 100 -2.73 -10.69 16.64
CA ASP A 100 -3.18 -11.93 17.28
C ASP A 100 -4.61 -12.32 16.82
N LEU A 101 -5.42 -11.33 16.47
CA LEU A 101 -6.75 -11.52 15.92
C LEU A 101 -7.10 -10.38 14.94
N LEU A 102 -7.66 -10.76 13.80
CA LEU A 102 -8.32 -9.84 12.86
C LEU A 102 -9.83 -10.11 12.90
N ILE A 103 -10.62 -9.06 13.12
CA ILE A 103 -12.07 -9.09 12.95
C ILE A 103 -12.40 -8.36 11.65
N LEU A 104 -12.71 -9.12 10.60
CA LEU A 104 -13.08 -8.60 9.29
C LEU A 104 -14.60 -8.57 9.18
N ASP A 105 -15.19 -7.44 9.57
CA ASP A 105 -16.63 -7.20 9.51
C ASP A 105 -16.99 -6.60 8.16
N TYR A 106 -17.60 -7.40 7.27
CA TYR A 106 -17.95 -6.96 5.93
C TYR A 106 -19.03 -5.88 5.91
N ASP A 107 -19.98 -5.92 6.85
CA ASP A 107 -21.05 -4.92 6.94
C ASP A 107 -20.44 -3.57 7.34
N LEU A 108 -19.48 -3.57 8.26
CA LEU A 108 -18.73 -2.37 8.63
C LEU A 108 -17.91 -1.84 7.45
N ILE A 109 -17.14 -2.69 6.77
CA ILE A 109 -16.29 -2.31 5.63
C ILE A 109 -17.14 -1.76 4.46
N GLN A 110 -18.33 -2.32 4.24
CA GLN A 110 -19.24 -1.86 3.19
C GLN A 110 -19.74 -0.43 3.41
N THR A 111 -19.73 0.08 4.66
CA THR A 111 -20.07 1.48 4.94
C THR A 111 -19.03 2.48 4.48
N ALA A 112 -17.82 2.03 4.21
CA ALA A 112 -16.74 2.90 3.75
C ALA A 112 -16.97 3.35 2.29
N PRO A 113 -16.48 4.54 1.90
CA PRO A 113 -16.57 4.99 0.52
C PRO A 113 -15.93 3.98 -0.45
N LYS A 114 -16.57 3.71 -1.59
CA LYS A 114 -16.07 2.83 -2.67
C LYS A 114 -14.60 3.10 -3.02
N ARG A 115 -14.17 4.37 -3.01
CA ARG A 115 -12.80 4.81 -3.27
C ARG A 115 -11.78 4.11 -2.37
N THR A 116 -12.16 3.74 -1.13
CA THR A 116 -11.24 3.05 -0.21
C THR A 116 -10.92 1.63 -0.68
N LEU A 117 -11.90 0.88 -1.17
CA LEU A 117 -11.66 -0.45 -1.74
C LEU A 117 -10.86 -0.35 -3.06
N VAL A 118 -11.18 0.63 -3.91
CA VAL A 118 -10.39 0.89 -5.15
C VAL A 118 -8.93 1.14 -4.81
N ALA A 119 -8.64 1.96 -3.79
CA ALA A 119 -7.28 2.19 -3.30
C ALA A 119 -6.64 0.88 -2.76
N GLY A 120 -7.40 0.08 -2.01
CA GLY A 120 -6.91 -1.22 -1.50
C GLY A 120 -6.55 -2.21 -2.60
N ILE A 121 -7.33 -2.25 -3.69
CA ILE A 121 -7.01 -3.02 -4.88
C ILE A 121 -5.68 -2.53 -5.48
N GLY A 122 -5.48 -1.21 -5.55
CA GLY A 122 -4.25 -0.59 -6.04
C GLY A 122 -3.01 -0.94 -5.20
N ASP A 123 -3.13 -0.94 -3.86
CA ASP A 123 -2.08 -1.38 -2.95
C ASP A 123 -1.80 -2.88 -3.07
N ALA A 124 -2.86 -3.69 -3.09
CA ALA A 124 -2.74 -5.14 -3.12
C ALA A 124 -2.10 -5.67 -4.41
N ILE A 125 -2.47 -5.11 -5.57
CA ILE A 125 -1.95 -5.58 -6.87
C ILE A 125 -0.44 -5.28 -7.01
N ALA A 126 0.10 -4.31 -6.27
CA ALA A 126 1.52 -3.99 -6.24
C ALA A 126 2.36 -5.17 -5.77
N LYS A 127 1.83 -6.03 -4.91
CA LYS A 127 2.55 -7.21 -4.40
C LYS A 127 3.11 -8.09 -5.51
N TRP A 128 2.36 -8.26 -6.62
CA TRP A 128 2.88 -9.00 -7.77
C TRP A 128 3.98 -8.24 -8.51
N TYR A 129 3.75 -6.98 -8.84
CA TYR A 129 4.68 -6.22 -9.67
C TYR A 129 6.01 -5.94 -8.96
N GLU A 130 5.98 -5.80 -7.64
CA GLU A 130 7.17 -5.60 -6.83
C GLU A 130 7.87 -6.93 -6.51
N ALA A 131 7.14 -7.95 -6.02
CA ALA A 131 7.73 -9.24 -5.69
C ALA A 131 8.30 -9.97 -6.91
N SER A 132 7.67 -9.87 -8.08
CA SER A 132 8.13 -10.55 -9.28
C SER A 132 9.47 -10.01 -9.79
N VAL A 133 9.75 -8.72 -9.63
CA VAL A 133 10.98 -8.09 -10.10
C VAL A 133 12.12 -8.25 -9.07
N SER A 134 11.82 -8.13 -7.79
CA SER A 134 12.84 -8.22 -6.72
C SER A 134 13.15 -9.66 -6.30
N SER A 135 12.17 -10.55 -6.35
CA SER A 135 12.25 -11.89 -5.76
C SER A 135 11.85 -13.02 -6.72
N GLY A 136 11.63 -12.70 -8.01
CA GLY A 136 11.20 -13.70 -9.01
C GLY A 136 12.16 -14.87 -9.20
N ASN A 137 13.45 -14.68 -8.93
CA ASN A 137 14.51 -15.70 -9.00
C ASN A 137 14.94 -16.24 -7.63
N ALA A 138 14.16 -15.97 -6.57
CA ALA A 138 14.50 -16.46 -5.23
C ALA A 138 14.48 -17.99 -5.15
N THR A 139 15.37 -18.54 -4.31
CA THR A 139 15.48 -19.98 -4.05
C THR A 139 14.89 -20.39 -2.70
N ALA A 140 14.63 -19.44 -1.81
CA ALA A 140 14.05 -19.70 -0.50
C ALA A 140 12.56 -20.08 -0.62
N THR A 141 12.17 -21.18 0.00
CA THR A 141 10.81 -21.76 -0.10
C THR A 141 9.71 -20.76 0.21
N LEU A 142 9.84 -19.99 1.30
CA LEU A 142 8.82 -19.04 1.71
C LEU A 142 8.73 -17.84 0.74
N THR A 143 9.86 -17.39 0.20
CA THR A 143 9.89 -16.33 -0.81
C THR A 143 9.25 -16.78 -2.12
N ILE A 144 9.55 -18.02 -2.59
CA ILE A 144 8.88 -18.62 -3.76
C ILE A 144 7.36 -18.65 -3.53
N ALA A 145 6.92 -19.15 -2.36
CA ALA A 145 5.50 -19.20 -2.03
C ALA A 145 4.85 -17.82 -2.04
N ALA A 146 5.50 -16.79 -1.47
CA ALA A 146 5.01 -15.43 -1.46
C ALA A 146 4.86 -14.86 -2.88
N VAL A 147 5.85 -15.04 -3.76
CA VAL A 147 5.79 -14.59 -5.17
C VAL A 147 4.63 -15.27 -5.92
N GLN A 148 4.43 -16.59 -5.73
CA GLN A 148 3.33 -17.28 -6.38
C GLN A 148 1.96 -16.84 -5.84
N GLN A 149 1.83 -16.59 -4.54
CA GLN A 149 0.61 -16.03 -3.97
C GLN A 149 0.35 -14.60 -4.47
N ALA A 150 1.38 -13.78 -4.67
CA ALA A 150 1.24 -12.44 -5.25
C ALA A 150 0.70 -12.50 -6.68
N ARG A 151 1.08 -13.52 -7.47
CA ARG A 151 0.52 -13.77 -8.79
C ARG A 151 -0.97 -14.12 -8.71
N ILE A 152 -1.34 -15.04 -7.82
CA ILE A 152 -2.74 -15.42 -7.60
C ILE A 152 -3.56 -14.20 -7.16
N LEU A 153 -3.05 -13.41 -6.23
CA LEU A 153 -3.68 -12.16 -5.77
C LEU A 153 -3.98 -11.23 -6.95
N ARG A 154 -2.98 -10.95 -7.81
CA ARG A 154 -3.15 -10.14 -9.01
C ARG A 154 -4.28 -10.69 -9.89
N ASP A 155 -4.28 -12.00 -10.15
CA ASP A 155 -5.24 -12.64 -11.05
C ASP A 155 -6.67 -12.55 -10.50
N ILE A 156 -6.88 -12.74 -9.19
CA ILE A 156 -8.16 -12.53 -8.51
C ILE A 156 -8.63 -11.07 -8.69
N LEU A 157 -7.76 -10.11 -8.39
CA LEU A 157 -8.12 -8.70 -8.46
C LEU A 157 -8.45 -8.25 -9.89
N LEU A 158 -7.68 -8.68 -10.89
CA LEU A 158 -7.96 -8.35 -12.29
C LEU A 158 -9.29 -8.94 -12.78
N GLN A 159 -9.67 -10.14 -12.31
CA GLN A 159 -10.90 -10.83 -12.73
C GLN A 159 -12.15 -10.29 -12.03
N LYS A 160 -12.07 -10.00 -10.73
CA LYS A 160 -13.27 -9.80 -9.89
C LYS A 160 -13.54 -8.34 -9.55
N SER A 161 -12.53 -7.45 -9.59
CA SER A 161 -12.68 -6.09 -9.05
C SER A 161 -13.78 -5.27 -9.71
N ALA A 162 -13.96 -5.36 -11.04
CA ALA A 162 -14.99 -4.60 -11.74
C ALA A 162 -16.39 -4.97 -11.23
N THR A 163 -16.72 -6.27 -11.25
CA THR A 163 -18.01 -6.80 -10.77
C THR A 163 -18.21 -6.53 -9.28
N ALA A 164 -17.18 -6.71 -8.47
CA ALA A 164 -17.20 -6.44 -7.03
C ALA A 164 -17.56 -4.98 -6.72
N LEU A 165 -16.96 -4.04 -7.44
CA LEU A 165 -17.20 -2.60 -7.25
C LEU A 165 -18.57 -2.13 -7.76
N GLU A 166 -19.21 -2.87 -8.65
CA GLU A 166 -20.59 -2.63 -9.09
C GLU A 166 -21.61 -3.20 -8.12
N ASN A 167 -21.26 -4.27 -7.40
CA ASN A 167 -22.15 -5.01 -6.51
C ASN A 167 -21.61 -5.13 -5.07
N PRO A 168 -21.57 -4.03 -4.28
CA PRO A 168 -21.10 -4.07 -2.90
C PRO A 168 -21.88 -5.08 -2.05
N GLY A 169 -21.16 -5.87 -1.24
CA GLY A 169 -21.73 -6.92 -0.38
C GLY A 169 -21.94 -8.28 -1.08
N SER A 170 -21.74 -8.35 -2.41
CA SER A 170 -21.78 -9.63 -3.15
C SER A 170 -20.62 -10.56 -2.73
N GLU A 171 -20.66 -11.82 -3.17
CA GLU A 171 -19.58 -12.78 -2.97
C GLU A 171 -18.27 -12.28 -3.60
N ASP A 172 -18.29 -11.82 -4.85
CA ASP A 172 -17.11 -11.23 -5.50
C ASP A 172 -16.56 -10.03 -4.74
N TRP A 173 -17.42 -9.18 -4.16
CA TRP A 173 -16.99 -8.06 -3.34
C TRP A 173 -16.26 -8.52 -2.07
N ARG A 174 -16.79 -9.55 -1.37
CA ARG A 174 -16.16 -10.13 -0.19
C ARG A 174 -14.80 -10.75 -0.53
N GLU A 175 -14.71 -11.48 -1.63
CA GLU A 175 -13.45 -12.06 -2.07
C GLU A 175 -12.41 -11.01 -2.47
N VAL A 176 -12.81 -9.88 -3.05
CA VAL A 176 -11.90 -8.76 -3.33
C VAL A 176 -11.46 -8.08 -2.03
N VAL A 177 -12.32 -7.96 -1.02
CA VAL A 177 -11.94 -7.49 0.33
C VAL A 177 -10.94 -8.44 0.97
N ASP A 178 -11.19 -9.75 0.95
CA ASP A 178 -10.28 -10.76 1.49
C ASP A 178 -8.93 -10.76 0.77
N ALA A 179 -8.94 -10.65 -0.55
CA ALA A 179 -7.73 -10.52 -1.34
C ALA A 179 -6.91 -9.29 -0.94
N SER A 180 -7.56 -8.13 -0.81
CA SER A 180 -6.91 -6.86 -0.51
C SER A 180 -6.41 -6.75 0.94
N VAL A 181 -7.09 -7.39 1.89
CA VAL A 181 -6.74 -7.30 3.32
C VAL A 181 -5.95 -8.52 3.79
N LEU A 182 -6.50 -9.74 3.58
CA LEU A 182 -5.91 -10.97 4.13
C LEU A 182 -4.75 -11.47 3.27
N LEU A 183 -5.01 -11.76 1.98
CA LEU A 183 -4.00 -12.38 1.12
C LEU A 183 -2.80 -11.45 0.91
N ALA A 184 -3.02 -10.15 0.67
CA ALA A 184 -1.95 -9.17 0.56
C ALA A 184 -1.10 -9.08 1.84
N GLY A 185 -1.72 -9.19 3.03
CA GLY A 185 -1.02 -9.23 4.32
C GLY A 185 -0.15 -10.46 4.49
N VAL A 186 -0.68 -11.64 4.13
CA VAL A 186 0.06 -12.92 4.20
C VAL A 186 1.30 -12.91 3.30
N ILE A 187 1.20 -12.39 2.09
CA ILE A 187 2.33 -12.30 1.15
C ILE A 187 3.51 -11.56 1.78
N GLY A 188 3.25 -10.39 2.40
CA GLY A 188 4.28 -9.63 3.09
C GLY A 188 4.89 -10.36 4.28
N GLY A 189 4.10 -11.15 5.02
CA GLY A 189 4.54 -11.97 6.14
C GLY A 189 5.44 -13.13 5.71
N LEU A 190 5.15 -13.78 4.58
CA LEU A 190 5.93 -14.90 4.04
C LEU A 190 7.23 -14.44 3.35
N GLY A 191 7.14 -13.39 2.53
CA GLY A 191 8.23 -12.95 1.65
C GLY A 191 9.16 -11.91 2.26
N GLY A 192 8.79 -11.30 3.38
CA GLY A 192 9.57 -10.23 4.00
C GLY A 192 9.57 -8.93 3.19
N ALA A 193 10.51 -8.03 3.47
CA ALA A 193 10.61 -6.71 2.85
C ALA A 193 10.72 -6.79 1.31
N GLN A 194 11.53 -7.70 0.78
CA GLN A 194 11.76 -7.86 -0.66
C GLN A 194 10.50 -8.18 -1.47
N CYS A 195 9.51 -8.85 -0.87
CA CYS A 195 8.24 -9.15 -1.52
C CYS A 195 7.15 -8.09 -1.27
N ARG A 196 7.47 -7.01 -0.57
CA ARG A 196 6.47 -6.00 -0.17
C ARG A 196 6.59 -4.71 -0.93
N THR A 197 7.82 -4.22 -1.09
CA THR A 197 8.10 -2.85 -1.51
C THR A 197 9.31 -2.78 -2.43
N VAL A 198 9.15 -2.09 -3.56
CA VAL A 198 10.21 -1.76 -4.51
C VAL A 198 9.96 -0.32 -5.01
N ALA A 199 9.89 -0.10 -6.33
CA ALA A 199 9.74 1.23 -6.89
C ALA A 199 8.32 1.81 -6.72
N ALA A 200 7.27 0.98 -6.74
CA ALA A 200 5.90 1.47 -6.58
C ALA A 200 5.69 2.13 -5.20
N HIS A 201 6.15 1.48 -4.14
CA HIS A 201 6.10 2.05 -2.79
C HIS A 201 7.12 3.18 -2.60
N ALA A 202 8.29 3.14 -3.22
CA ALA A 202 9.25 4.24 -3.17
C ALA A 202 8.66 5.53 -3.78
N VAL A 203 7.96 5.43 -4.90
CA VAL A 203 7.23 6.56 -5.52
C VAL A 203 6.12 7.06 -4.60
N HIS A 204 5.32 6.15 -4.01
CA HIS A 204 4.34 6.53 -3.00
C HIS A 204 5.00 7.35 -1.88
N ASN A 205 6.10 6.85 -1.30
CA ASN A 205 6.81 7.52 -0.20
C ASN A 205 7.26 8.92 -0.61
N GLY A 206 7.85 9.07 -1.80
CA GLY A 206 8.22 10.37 -2.35
C GLY A 206 7.04 11.34 -2.47
N LEU A 207 5.91 10.86 -3.00
CA LEU A 207 4.70 11.67 -3.17
C LEU A 207 4.08 12.11 -1.84
N THR A 208 4.28 11.40 -0.73
CA THR A 208 3.77 11.82 0.59
C THR A 208 4.43 13.12 1.10
N HIS A 209 5.58 13.49 0.55
CA HIS A 209 6.27 14.75 0.89
C HIS A 209 5.72 15.97 0.13
N LEU A 210 4.76 15.76 -0.79
CA LEU A 210 4.10 16.84 -1.53
C LEU A 210 2.75 17.18 -0.87
N PRO A 211 2.55 18.40 -0.37
CA PRO A 211 1.27 18.81 0.22
C PRO A 211 0.08 18.59 -0.73
N ALA A 212 0.28 18.80 -2.04
CA ALA A 212 -0.75 18.58 -3.05
C ALA A 212 -1.23 17.12 -3.15
N ALA A 213 -0.45 16.14 -2.65
CA ALA A 213 -0.77 14.72 -2.68
C ALA A 213 -1.45 14.22 -1.38
N HIS A 214 -1.70 15.07 -0.39
CA HIS A 214 -2.24 14.64 0.90
C HIS A 214 -3.68 14.12 0.81
N ASP A 215 -4.49 14.63 -0.13
CA ASP A 215 -5.87 14.18 -0.35
C ASP A 215 -5.98 12.85 -1.12
N THR A 216 -4.86 12.31 -1.60
CA THR A 216 -4.83 11.01 -2.27
C THR A 216 -4.59 9.87 -1.27
N LEU A 217 -5.27 8.75 -1.48
CA LEU A 217 -5.13 7.58 -0.63
C LEU A 217 -3.78 6.86 -0.90
N HIS A 218 -3.32 6.10 0.10
CA HIS A 218 -2.09 5.31 0.00
C HIS A 218 -2.07 4.46 -1.28
N GLY A 219 -3.09 3.61 -1.46
CA GLY A 219 -3.14 2.69 -2.59
C GLY A 219 -3.32 3.37 -3.96
N GLU A 220 -3.85 4.59 -4.03
CA GLU A 220 -3.89 5.37 -5.27
C GLU A 220 -2.47 5.79 -5.69
N LYS A 221 -1.65 6.25 -4.74
CA LYS A 221 -0.23 6.57 -4.99
C LYS A 221 0.58 5.33 -5.35
N VAL A 222 0.32 4.20 -4.67
CA VAL A 222 0.99 2.92 -4.96
C VAL A 222 0.60 2.41 -6.35
N ALA A 223 -0.69 2.45 -6.72
CA ALA A 223 -1.15 2.05 -8.05
C ALA A 223 -0.49 2.87 -9.16
N TYR A 224 -0.42 4.19 -9.00
CA TYR A 224 0.34 5.04 -9.92
C TYR A 224 1.83 4.65 -9.93
N GLY A 225 2.42 4.37 -8.77
CA GLY A 225 3.80 3.92 -8.62
C GLY A 225 4.11 2.62 -9.38
N ILE A 226 3.14 1.68 -9.51
CA ILE A 226 3.30 0.48 -10.35
C ILE A 226 3.52 0.88 -11.82
N LEU A 227 2.75 1.82 -12.32
CA LEU A 227 2.92 2.29 -13.71
C LEU A 227 4.27 2.96 -13.91
N VAL A 228 4.76 3.71 -12.91
CA VAL A 228 6.10 4.31 -12.91
C VAL A 228 7.18 3.22 -12.91
N GLN A 229 7.06 2.19 -12.07
CA GLN A 229 7.99 1.07 -12.02
C GLN A 229 8.08 0.35 -13.38
N LEU A 230 6.94 -0.01 -13.97
CA LEU A 230 6.90 -0.67 -15.27
C LEU A 230 7.47 0.24 -16.38
N ARG A 231 7.27 1.55 -16.29
CA ARG A 231 7.88 2.50 -17.23
C ARG A 231 9.40 2.57 -17.06
N LEU A 232 9.92 2.50 -15.84
CA LEU A 232 11.37 2.39 -15.58
C LEU A 232 11.97 1.12 -16.19
N GLU A 233 11.33 -0.03 -15.98
CA GLU A 233 11.77 -1.31 -16.57
C GLU A 233 11.80 -1.25 -18.11
N GLU A 234 10.81 -0.61 -18.70
CA GLU A 234 10.73 -0.37 -20.13
C GLU A 234 11.84 0.57 -20.60
N MET A 235 12.03 1.74 -19.96
CA MET A 235 12.97 2.78 -20.39
C MET A 235 14.42 2.38 -20.17
N VAL A 236 14.73 1.72 -19.04
CA VAL A 236 16.11 1.40 -18.64
C VAL A 236 16.57 0.05 -19.19
N GLN A 237 15.66 -0.93 -19.28
CA GLN A 237 16.01 -2.30 -19.70
C GLN A 237 15.43 -2.72 -21.06
N GLY A 238 14.58 -1.90 -21.68
CA GLY A 238 13.85 -2.30 -22.90
C GLY A 238 12.89 -3.46 -22.67
N ASN A 239 12.35 -3.63 -21.43
CA ASN A 239 11.52 -4.76 -21.04
C ASN A 239 10.14 -4.71 -21.70
N GLN A 240 9.94 -5.48 -22.78
CA GLN A 240 8.67 -5.55 -23.51
C GLN A 240 7.52 -6.16 -22.68
N LEU A 241 7.82 -7.03 -21.72
CA LEU A 241 6.80 -7.56 -20.81
C LEU A 241 6.28 -6.47 -19.87
N ALA A 242 7.16 -5.57 -19.41
CA ALA A 242 6.74 -4.41 -18.62
C ALA A 242 5.86 -3.45 -19.43
N THR A 243 6.20 -3.20 -20.71
CA THR A 243 5.36 -2.41 -21.63
C THR A 243 3.95 -3.01 -21.78
N THR A 244 3.89 -4.32 -22.01
CA THR A 244 2.60 -5.04 -22.15
C THR A 244 1.80 -4.99 -20.85
N ALA A 245 2.44 -5.25 -19.71
CA ALA A 245 1.79 -5.21 -18.40
C ALA A 245 1.27 -3.81 -18.06
N ARG A 246 2.05 -2.75 -18.38
CA ARG A 246 1.62 -1.36 -18.20
C ARG A 246 0.38 -1.04 -19.03
N GLY A 247 0.35 -1.46 -20.30
CA GLY A 247 -0.82 -1.30 -21.17
C GLY A 247 -2.07 -1.98 -20.63
N GLN A 248 -1.95 -3.22 -20.12
CA GLN A 248 -3.05 -3.94 -19.48
C GLN A 248 -3.54 -3.23 -18.20
N LEU A 249 -2.62 -2.76 -17.36
CA LEU A 249 -2.97 -2.03 -16.15
C LEU A 249 -3.65 -0.69 -16.43
N LEU A 250 -3.24 0.04 -17.46
CA LEU A 250 -3.89 1.29 -17.85
C LEU A 250 -5.37 1.07 -18.22
N GLN A 251 -5.71 -0.04 -18.88
CA GLN A 251 -7.11 -0.40 -19.16
C GLN A 251 -7.85 -0.82 -17.89
N PHE A 252 -7.24 -1.64 -17.03
CA PHE A 252 -7.81 -2.03 -15.75
C PHE A 252 -8.07 -0.81 -14.85
N TYR A 253 -7.11 0.10 -14.72
CA TYR A 253 -7.25 1.33 -13.94
C TYR A 253 -8.37 2.22 -14.45
N LYS A 254 -8.53 2.32 -15.79
CA LYS A 254 -9.65 3.03 -16.40
C LYS A 254 -10.99 2.41 -15.98
N THR A 255 -11.07 1.09 -15.90
CA THR A 255 -12.31 0.37 -15.55
C THR A 255 -12.71 0.59 -14.10
N ILE A 256 -11.75 0.56 -13.16
CA ILE A 256 -12.07 0.62 -11.72
C ILE A 256 -11.86 2.00 -11.09
N GLY A 257 -11.32 2.98 -11.84
CA GLY A 257 -11.13 4.35 -11.38
C GLY A 257 -9.82 4.60 -10.62
N LEU A 258 -8.75 3.82 -10.87
CA LEU A 258 -7.42 4.10 -10.34
C LEU A 258 -6.70 5.16 -11.17
N PRO A 259 -5.80 5.98 -10.54
CA PRO A 259 -5.05 7.02 -11.23
C PRO A 259 -3.99 6.42 -12.17
N LYS A 260 -3.85 7.04 -13.36
CA LYS A 260 -2.93 6.62 -14.42
C LYS A 260 -1.74 7.57 -14.59
N ASN A 261 -1.86 8.79 -14.11
CA ASN A 261 -0.88 9.86 -14.26
C ASN A 261 -1.00 10.85 -13.09
N LEU A 262 -0.10 11.84 -13.04
CA LEU A 262 -0.07 12.87 -12.00
C LEU A 262 -1.35 13.73 -11.97
N ASN A 263 -2.01 13.96 -13.11
CA ASN A 263 -3.28 14.70 -13.14
C ASN A 263 -4.40 13.92 -12.42
N ASP A 264 -4.49 12.61 -12.68
CA ASP A 264 -5.49 11.75 -12.04
C ASP A 264 -5.28 11.68 -10.51
N LEU A 265 -4.03 11.86 -10.04
CA LEU A 265 -3.70 12.00 -8.61
C LEU A 265 -3.99 13.40 -8.04
N GLY A 266 -4.41 14.38 -8.86
CA GLY A 266 -4.61 15.75 -8.43
C GLY A 266 -3.31 16.56 -8.25
N VAL A 267 -2.18 16.01 -8.67
CA VAL A 267 -0.85 16.66 -8.57
C VAL A 267 -0.26 17.04 -9.95
N GLY A 268 -1.09 17.19 -10.96
CA GLY A 268 -0.64 17.51 -12.32
C GLY A 268 -0.01 18.91 -12.48
N ASN A 269 -0.24 19.81 -11.53
CA ASN A 269 0.28 21.17 -11.55
C ASN A 269 1.53 21.37 -10.66
N ILE A 270 2.16 20.29 -10.18
CA ILE A 270 3.39 20.38 -9.41
C ILE A 270 4.52 20.97 -10.25
N THR A 271 5.38 21.74 -9.62
CA THR A 271 6.58 22.29 -10.24
C THR A 271 7.63 21.23 -10.49
N LEU A 272 8.59 21.52 -11.37
CA LEU A 272 9.75 20.64 -11.58
C LEU A 272 10.53 20.39 -10.27
N ALA A 273 10.63 21.40 -9.41
CA ALA A 273 11.31 21.29 -8.11
C ALA A 273 10.58 20.33 -7.17
N GLU A 274 9.24 20.36 -7.11
CA GLU A 274 8.43 19.43 -6.32
C GLU A 274 8.54 18.00 -6.88
N LEU A 275 8.48 17.82 -8.20
CA LEU A 275 8.69 16.53 -8.83
C LEU A 275 10.09 15.96 -8.49
N GLN A 276 11.11 16.81 -8.56
CA GLN A 276 12.49 16.46 -8.19
C GLN A 276 12.59 16.10 -6.70
N GLN A 277 11.90 16.83 -5.81
CA GLN A 277 11.84 16.51 -4.39
C GLN A 277 11.27 15.11 -4.16
N ALA A 278 10.10 14.80 -4.75
CA ALA A 278 9.49 13.48 -4.64
C ALA A 278 10.40 12.37 -5.17
N ALA A 279 11.01 12.57 -6.33
CA ALA A 279 11.94 11.61 -6.92
C ALA A 279 13.23 11.43 -6.08
N THR A 280 13.76 12.51 -5.48
CA THR A 280 14.92 12.44 -4.57
C THR A 280 14.61 11.63 -3.32
N VAL A 281 13.45 11.81 -2.71
CA VAL A 281 13.00 10.99 -1.58
C VAL A 281 12.87 9.53 -1.99
N ALA A 282 12.23 9.25 -3.13
CA ALA A 282 12.05 7.90 -3.67
C ALA A 282 13.39 7.21 -4.01
N CYS A 283 14.44 7.96 -4.38
CA CYS A 283 15.79 7.47 -4.69
C CYS A 283 16.75 7.58 -3.49
N ASN A 284 16.28 7.87 -2.28
CA ASN A 284 17.12 7.90 -1.09
C ASN A 284 17.92 6.58 -0.97
N PRO A 285 19.19 6.58 -0.52
CA PRO A 285 20.01 5.37 -0.38
C PRO A 285 19.41 4.24 0.44
N GLN A 286 18.45 4.54 1.31
CA GLN A 286 17.72 3.56 2.13
C GLN A 286 16.37 3.16 1.54
N SER A 287 16.03 3.66 0.35
CA SER A 287 14.73 3.41 -0.29
C SER A 287 14.65 2.03 -0.93
N ASP A 288 13.47 1.45 -0.91
CA ASP A 288 13.15 0.17 -1.52
C ASP A 288 13.30 0.16 -3.06
N ILE A 289 13.42 1.31 -3.72
CA ILE A 289 13.69 1.38 -5.17
C ILE A 289 14.95 0.61 -5.56
N HIS A 290 15.90 0.48 -4.62
CA HIS A 290 17.16 -0.25 -4.81
C HIS A 290 17.00 -1.78 -4.80
N HIS A 291 15.79 -2.29 -4.54
CA HIS A 291 15.44 -3.69 -4.79
C HIS A 291 15.18 -3.99 -6.29
N LEU A 292 15.14 -2.98 -7.15
CA LEU A 292 15.17 -3.20 -8.61
C LEU A 292 16.48 -3.85 -9.02
N PRO A 293 16.49 -4.75 -10.03
CA PRO A 293 17.71 -5.40 -10.51
C PRO A 293 18.62 -4.48 -11.36
N PHE A 294 18.36 -3.19 -11.35
CA PHE A 294 19.13 -2.15 -12.05
C PHE A 294 19.10 -0.84 -11.26
N PRO A 295 20.15 -0.02 -11.36
CA PRO A 295 20.18 1.29 -10.72
C PRO A 295 19.21 2.26 -11.40
N VAL A 296 18.62 3.15 -10.61
CA VAL A 296 17.71 4.22 -11.06
C VAL A 296 18.25 5.56 -10.59
N THR A 297 18.38 6.53 -11.51
CA THR A 297 18.71 7.92 -11.16
C THR A 297 17.44 8.73 -10.92
N VAL A 298 17.58 9.86 -10.23
CA VAL A 298 16.47 10.79 -9.98
C VAL A 298 15.84 11.25 -11.30
N GLU A 299 16.64 11.56 -12.31
CA GLU A 299 16.20 12.01 -13.63
C GLU A 299 15.42 10.92 -14.38
N GLN A 300 15.88 9.66 -14.31
CA GLN A 300 15.16 8.53 -14.89
C GLN A 300 13.82 8.32 -14.21
N LEU A 301 13.77 8.43 -12.88
CA LEU A 301 12.52 8.33 -12.14
C LEU A 301 11.55 9.48 -12.50
N MET A 302 12.04 10.72 -12.56
CA MET A 302 11.22 11.87 -12.98
C MET A 302 10.65 11.66 -14.40
N ALA A 303 11.46 11.19 -15.33
CA ALA A 303 11.03 10.90 -16.71
C ALA A 303 9.95 9.80 -16.73
N ALA A 304 10.10 8.74 -15.94
CA ALA A 304 9.10 7.69 -15.80
C ALA A 304 7.80 8.22 -15.18
N MET A 305 7.87 9.06 -14.14
CA MET A 305 6.71 9.66 -13.48
C MET A 305 5.85 10.50 -14.42
N VAL A 306 6.43 11.24 -15.35
CA VAL A 306 5.66 12.07 -16.30
C VAL A 306 5.20 11.32 -17.56
N SER A 307 5.66 10.09 -17.78
CA SER A 307 5.42 9.33 -19.03
C SER A 307 4.67 8.01 -18.84
N THR A 308 3.95 7.83 -17.74
CA THR A 308 3.23 6.58 -17.44
C THR A 308 2.18 6.19 -18.48
N THR A 309 1.60 7.15 -19.19
CA THR A 309 0.54 6.93 -20.19
C THR A 309 1.02 7.01 -21.65
N VAL A 310 2.33 7.19 -21.86
CA VAL A 310 2.90 7.25 -23.22
C VAL A 310 2.80 5.90 -23.91
N ASP A 311 2.35 5.89 -25.17
CA ASP A 311 2.19 4.71 -25.99
C ASP A 311 3.47 4.50 -26.83
N THR A 312 4.38 3.68 -26.33
CA THR A 312 5.69 3.41 -26.96
C THR A 312 5.61 2.76 -28.34
N VAL A 313 4.52 2.07 -28.65
CA VAL A 313 4.31 1.50 -29.99
C VAL A 313 4.15 2.62 -31.04
N LYS A 314 3.58 3.75 -30.66
CA LYS A 314 3.44 4.93 -31.54
C LYS A 314 4.71 5.76 -31.62
N GLU A 315 5.51 5.83 -30.54
CA GLU A 315 6.80 6.54 -30.56
C GLU A 315 7.82 5.87 -31.48
N GLN A 316 7.91 4.52 -31.43
CA GLN A 316 8.80 3.77 -32.31
C GLN A 316 8.45 4.01 -33.80
N ALA A 317 7.17 4.02 -34.14
CA ALA A 317 6.69 4.28 -35.49
C ALA A 317 6.94 5.73 -35.99
N MET A 318 7.08 6.71 -35.04
CA MET A 318 7.39 8.11 -35.37
C MET A 318 8.91 8.36 -35.55
N VAL A 319 9.77 7.53 -34.92
CA VAL A 319 11.23 7.63 -35.03
C VAL A 319 11.72 6.91 -36.31
N ASP A 320 10.99 5.87 -36.75
CA ASP A 320 11.29 5.06 -37.93
C ASP A 320 10.65 5.64 -39.23
N SER A 321 9.90 6.74 -39.13
CA SER A 321 9.31 7.48 -40.26
C SER A 321 10.06 8.79 -40.53
#